data_257d86cfdc086f175799ab184093ebcb
#
_entry.id   257d86cfdc086f175799ab184093ebcb
#
_cell.length_a   1.000
_cell.length_b   1.000
_cell.length_c   1.000
_cell.angle_alpha   90.00
_cell.angle_beta   90.00
_cell.angle_gamma   90.00
#
_symmetry.space_group_name_H-M   'P 1'
#
loop_
_entity.id
_entity.type
_entity.pdbx_description
1 polymer ?
#
loop_
_entity_poly.entity_id
_entity_poly.type
_entity_poly.pdbx_seq_one_letter_code
_entity_poly.pdbx_strand_id
1 'polypeptide(L)'
;MTNPVPPGPPPPPPVPQIPLKFIGTLERGGQKIAILSDSSGHVSFGPEGATIDGRYRIVRIGAESVELAHVDGRGHQMIRLTGG
;
A
#
# COMPACT_ATOMS: atom_id res chain seq x y z
N MET A 1 31.08 -11.54 -30.59
CA MET A 1 30.77 -10.13 -30.33
C MET A 1 29.28 -9.96 -30.26
N THR A 2 28.79 -9.53 -29.10
CA THR A 2 27.36 -9.36 -28.91
C THR A 2 26.96 -7.97 -29.38
N ASN A 3 25.98 -7.93 -30.25
CA ASN A 3 25.41 -6.66 -30.65
C ASN A 3 24.70 -6.06 -29.43
N PRO A 4 24.85 -4.76 -29.21
CA PRO A 4 24.06 -4.13 -28.15
C PRO A 4 22.59 -4.30 -28.46
N VAL A 5 21.85 -4.72 -27.44
CA VAL A 5 20.41 -4.83 -27.58
C VAL A 5 19.87 -3.39 -27.79
N PRO A 6 19.12 -3.15 -28.85
CA PRO A 6 18.54 -1.82 -28.99
C PRO A 6 17.68 -1.51 -27.78
N PRO A 7 17.71 -0.26 -27.31
CA PRO A 7 16.89 0.09 -26.18
C PRO A 7 15.44 -0.21 -26.51
N GLY A 8 14.80 -0.99 -25.66
CA GLY A 8 13.39 -1.24 -25.80
C GLY A 8 12.60 0.04 -25.54
N PRO A 9 11.28 -0.02 -25.69
CA PRO A 9 10.47 1.11 -25.31
C PRO A 9 10.75 1.49 -23.86
N PRO A 10 10.70 2.77 -23.52
CA PRO A 10 10.93 3.16 -22.14
C PRO A 10 9.95 2.44 -21.24
N PRO A 11 10.41 1.98 -20.06
CA PRO A 11 9.49 1.35 -19.13
C PRO A 11 8.37 2.32 -18.78
N PRO A 12 7.17 1.80 -18.50
CA PRO A 12 6.09 2.67 -18.08
C PRO A 12 6.52 3.45 -16.83
N PRO A 13 6.04 4.67 -16.65
CA PRO A 13 6.39 5.42 -15.45
C PRO A 13 6.01 4.62 -14.21
N PRO A 14 6.83 4.67 -13.15
CA PRO A 14 6.52 3.94 -11.95
C PRO A 14 5.20 4.42 -11.37
N VAL A 15 4.45 3.48 -10.79
CA VAL A 15 3.23 3.83 -10.10
C VAL A 15 3.61 4.68 -8.90
N PRO A 16 2.90 5.79 -8.63
CA PRO A 16 3.22 6.63 -7.49
C PRO A 16 3.17 5.82 -6.19
N GLN A 17 4.09 6.11 -5.29
CA GLN A 17 4.09 5.49 -3.99
C GLN A 17 2.84 5.90 -3.22
N ILE A 18 2.34 4.98 -2.42
CA ILE A 18 1.20 5.25 -1.58
C ILE A 18 1.73 6.05 -0.38
N PRO A 19 1.30 7.31 -0.19
CA PRO A 19 1.86 8.17 0.85
C PRO A 19 1.18 7.92 2.20
N LEU A 20 1.15 6.68 2.62
CA LEU A 20 0.51 6.29 3.87
C LEU A 20 1.52 5.59 4.76
N LYS A 21 1.35 5.76 6.06
CA LYS A 21 2.14 5.06 7.07
C LYS A 21 1.23 4.09 7.80
N PHE A 22 1.76 2.92 8.09
CA PHE A 22 1.04 1.91 8.86
C PHE A 22 1.44 2.08 10.32
N ILE A 23 0.49 2.54 11.14
CA ILE A 23 0.79 2.92 12.52
C ILE A 23 0.28 1.93 13.55
N GLY A 24 -0.50 0.96 13.15
CA GLY A 24 -0.95 -0.06 14.08
C GLY A 24 -2.10 -0.88 13.53
N THR A 25 -2.51 -1.85 14.32
CA THR A 25 -3.70 -2.66 14.03
C THR A 25 -4.55 -2.74 15.27
N LEU A 26 -5.82 -2.99 15.05
CA LEU A 26 -6.72 -3.38 16.14
C LEU A 26 -7.60 -4.52 15.65
N GLU A 27 -8.19 -5.24 16.59
CA GLU A 27 -9.13 -6.30 16.27
C GLU A 27 -10.53 -5.86 16.65
N ARG A 28 -11.46 -6.11 15.75
CA ARG A 28 -12.84 -5.78 16.00
C ARG A 28 -13.72 -6.85 15.37
N GLY A 29 -14.52 -7.50 16.19
CA GLY A 29 -15.41 -8.55 15.69
C GLY A 29 -14.70 -9.71 15.02
N GLY A 30 -13.50 -10.05 15.47
CA GLY A 30 -12.70 -11.11 14.87
C GLY A 30 -11.95 -10.68 13.61
N GLN A 31 -12.03 -9.41 13.23
CA GLN A 31 -11.32 -8.92 12.07
C GLN A 31 -10.17 -8.01 12.48
N LYS A 32 -9.06 -8.14 11.76
CA LYS A 32 -7.92 -7.26 11.95
C LYS A 32 -8.15 -5.99 11.12
N ILE A 33 -7.94 -4.85 11.76
CA ILE A 33 -8.14 -3.55 11.13
C ILE A 33 -6.81 -2.82 11.14
N ALA A 34 -6.38 -2.36 9.96
CA ALA A 34 -5.15 -1.59 9.84
C ALA A 34 -5.44 -0.12 10.09
N ILE A 35 -4.54 0.53 10.79
CA ILE A 35 -4.61 1.97 11.07
C ILE A 35 -3.51 2.63 10.26
N LEU A 36 -3.89 3.56 9.41
CA LEU A 36 -2.99 4.23 8.48
C LEU A 36 -3.07 5.73 8.69
N SER A 37 -1.96 6.42 8.48
CA SER A 37 -1.96 7.88 8.55
C SER A 37 -1.26 8.45 7.33
N ASP A 38 -1.68 9.62 6.88
CA ASP A 38 -1.04 10.32 5.79
C ASP A 38 -0.13 11.43 6.32
N SER A 39 0.52 12.16 5.40
CA SER A 39 1.47 13.20 5.78
C SER A 39 0.80 14.42 6.41
N SER A 40 -0.50 14.56 6.25
CA SER A 40 -1.25 15.67 6.85
C SER A 40 -1.76 15.34 8.25
N GLY A 41 -1.52 14.11 8.71
CA GLY A 41 -2.01 13.67 10.00
C GLY A 41 -3.42 13.08 9.98
N HIS A 42 -3.98 12.92 8.79
CA HIS A 42 -5.27 12.28 8.65
C HIS A 42 -5.14 10.77 8.88
N VAL A 43 -5.98 10.22 9.73
CA VAL A 43 -5.94 8.80 10.08
C VAL A 43 -7.11 8.09 9.41
N SER A 44 -6.78 6.98 8.78
CA SER A 44 -7.78 6.12 8.15
C SER A 44 -7.60 4.71 8.67
N PHE A 45 -8.67 3.94 8.72
CA PHE A 45 -8.58 2.56 9.17
C PHE A 45 -9.61 1.71 8.45
N GLY A 46 -9.31 0.42 8.32
CA GLY A 46 -10.21 -0.52 7.68
C GLY A 46 -9.68 -1.94 7.70
N PRO A 47 -10.55 -2.91 7.47
CA PRO A 47 -10.15 -4.32 7.34
C PRO A 47 -9.59 -4.62 5.97
N GLU A 48 -9.12 -5.85 5.77
CA GLU A 48 -8.74 -6.32 4.45
C GLU A 48 -9.89 -6.16 3.47
N GLY A 49 -9.59 -5.67 2.29
CA GLY A 49 -10.59 -5.40 1.26
C GLY A 49 -11.19 -4.00 1.32
N ALA A 50 -10.91 -3.24 2.36
CA ALA A 50 -11.46 -1.89 2.49
C ALA A 50 -10.74 -0.92 1.55
N THR A 51 -11.46 0.10 1.13
CA THR A 51 -10.91 1.16 0.30
C THR A 51 -10.66 2.38 1.19
N ILE A 52 -9.45 2.94 1.06
CA ILE A 52 -9.01 4.10 1.83
C ILE A 52 -8.99 5.30 0.89
N ASP A 53 -9.67 6.37 1.30
CA ASP A 53 -9.73 7.64 0.54
C ASP A 53 -10.20 7.48 -0.90
N GLY A 54 -10.90 6.38 -1.21
CA GLY A 54 -11.33 6.11 -2.57
C GLY A 54 -10.20 5.86 -3.57
N ARG A 55 -8.96 5.77 -3.10
CA ARG A 55 -7.78 5.65 -3.96
C ARG A 55 -7.00 4.37 -3.74
N TYR A 56 -7.02 3.84 -2.53
CA TYR A 56 -6.19 2.70 -2.15
C TYR A 56 -7.04 1.62 -1.56
N ARG A 57 -6.61 0.38 -1.76
CA ARG A 57 -7.30 -0.78 -1.20
C ARG A 57 -6.35 -1.52 -0.27
N ILE A 58 -6.86 -1.91 0.88
CA ILE A 58 -6.12 -2.76 1.80
C ILE A 58 -6.23 -4.19 1.28
N VAL A 59 -5.11 -4.73 0.78
CA VAL A 59 -5.10 -6.06 0.19
C VAL A 59 -4.92 -7.11 1.27
N ARG A 60 -3.98 -6.87 2.18
CA ARG A 60 -3.67 -7.84 3.22
C ARG A 60 -3.10 -7.13 4.44
N ILE A 61 -3.47 -7.62 5.60
CA ILE A 61 -2.95 -7.10 6.87
C ILE A 61 -2.15 -8.21 7.53
N GLY A 62 -0.85 -7.98 7.72
CA GLY A 62 0.02 -8.90 8.42
C GLY A 62 0.20 -8.48 9.87
N ALA A 63 1.10 -9.18 10.57
CA ALA A 63 1.38 -8.89 11.97
C ALA A 63 2.04 -7.51 12.13
N GLU A 64 2.95 -7.16 11.23
CA GLU A 64 3.72 -5.92 11.33
C GLU A 64 3.81 -5.21 9.99
N SER A 65 2.93 -5.56 9.05
CA SER A 65 2.94 -4.96 7.72
C SER A 65 1.54 -4.97 7.14
N VAL A 66 1.33 -4.10 6.19
CA VAL A 66 0.08 -4.05 5.44
C VAL A 66 0.42 -3.94 3.96
N GLU A 67 -0.31 -4.68 3.15
CA GLU A 67 -0.16 -4.57 1.71
C GLU A 67 -1.30 -3.72 1.17
N LEU A 68 -0.94 -2.68 0.45
CA LEU A 68 -1.89 -1.77 -0.16
C LEU A 68 -1.72 -1.79 -1.68
N ALA A 69 -2.77 -1.46 -2.38
CA ALA A 69 -2.73 -1.32 -3.83
C ALA A 69 -3.60 -0.14 -4.21
N HIS A 70 -3.36 0.40 -5.40
CA HIS A 70 -4.28 1.38 -5.95
C HIS A 70 -5.58 0.68 -6.31
N VAL A 71 -6.70 1.43 -6.28
CA VAL A 71 -8.02 0.83 -6.52
C VAL A 71 -8.14 0.20 -7.90
N ASP A 72 -7.31 0.62 -8.85
CA ASP A 72 -7.27 0.02 -10.17
C ASP A 72 -6.46 -1.28 -10.23
N GLY A 73 -5.95 -1.74 -9.11
CA GLY A 73 -5.19 -2.98 -9.01
C GLY A 73 -3.71 -2.85 -9.27
N ARG A 74 -3.20 -1.65 -9.55
CA ARG A 74 -1.79 -1.44 -9.82
C ARG A 74 -1.04 -1.01 -8.58
N GLY A 75 0.28 -1.22 -8.57
CA GLY A 75 1.16 -0.65 -7.58
C GLY A 75 1.02 -1.22 -6.19
N HIS A 76 1.01 -2.54 -6.08
CA HIS A 76 1.04 -3.17 -4.76
C HIS A 76 2.25 -2.70 -3.98
N GLN A 77 2.04 -2.28 -2.75
CA GLN A 77 3.10 -1.78 -1.89
C GLN A 77 2.93 -2.35 -0.50
N MET A 78 4.03 -2.90 0.02
CA MET A 78 4.07 -3.41 1.39
C MET A 78 4.60 -2.31 2.28
N ILE A 79 3.85 -1.94 3.31
CA ILE A 79 4.24 -0.91 4.25
C ILE A 79 4.42 -1.58 5.61
N ARG A 80 5.60 -1.41 6.19
CA ARG A 80 5.88 -1.98 7.51
C ARG A 80 5.35 -1.06 8.59
N LEU A 81 5.01 -1.69 9.72
CA LEU A 81 4.57 -0.94 10.88
C LEU A 81 5.66 0.03 11.30
N THR A 82 5.30 1.30 11.39
CA THR A 82 6.21 2.31 11.87
C THR A 82 6.18 2.26 13.39
N GLY A 83 7.30 1.87 13.95
CA GLY A 83 7.40 1.75 15.40
C GLY A 83 7.22 3.09 16.07
N GLY A 84 6.19 3.20 16.80
CA GLY A 84 5.88 4.27 17.69
C GLY A 84 6.23 5.66 17.31
#